data_3176228b777b2595a0776acec6892625
#
_entry.id   3176228b777b2595a0776acec6892625
#
_cell.length_a   1.000
_cell.length_b   1.000
_cell.length_c   1.000
_cell.angle_alpha   90.00
_cell.angle_beta   90.00
_cell.angle_gamma   90.00
#
_symmetry.space_group_name_H-M   'P 1'
#
loop_
_entity.id
_entity.type
_entity.pdbx_description
1 polymer ?
#
loop_
_entity_poly.entity_id
_entity_poly.type
_entity_poly.pdbx_seq_one_letter_code
_entity_poly.pdbx_strand_id
1 'polypeptide(L)'
;DGGGERISTGIGAGTITIVDTNTDPFSSLGDAPSINDADTVAFQGLHNTLGQGIFTDTGGLTTIADSEGAFSFFGESPSINNNGLVAFRAGLDVGGQGIFTGSDPIADLVIKTGDALFGSTLVGLNFGHHGLNDSGQIAFRYFLADSTHGIAIARAVQSVPEPTTIVLLGIGLVGLAGAEVRRRRKKRTIDKS
;
A
#
# COMPACT_ATOMS: atom_id res chain seq x y z
N ASP A 1 11.56 30.23 -20.23
CA ASP A 1 10.92 29.61 -19.06
C ASP A 1 10.58 28.19 -19.46
N GLY A 2 11.33 27.21 -18.99
CA GLY A 2 10.97 25.80 -19.08
C GLY A 2 9.77 25.59 -18.20
N GLY A 3 8.58 25.35 -18.78
CA GLY A 3 7.35 25.08 -18.03
C GLY A 3 7.48 23.75 -17.30
N GLY A 4 7.83 23.79 -16.00
CA GLY A 4 7.79 22.61 -15.12
C GLY A 4 6.37 22.34 -14.63
N GLU A 5 6.09 21.08 -14.29
CA GLU A 5 4.87 20.67 -13.62
C GLU A 5 5.03 20.84 -12.12
N ARG A 6 3.93 21.13 -11.41
CA ARG A 6 3.96 21.38 -9.98
C ARG A 6 2.67 20.91 -9.29
N ILE A 7 2.83 20.32 -8.12
CA ILE A 7 1.75 20.12 -7.15
C ILE A 7 1.95 21.13 -6.02
N SER A 8 0.90 21.87 -5.67
CA SER A 8 0.95 22.88 -4.62
C SER A 8 -0.35 22.88 -3.82
N THR A 9 -0.26 23.21 -2.53
CA THR A 9 -1.41 23.46 -1.64
C THR A 9 -1.51 24.96 -1.32
N GLY A 10 -2.69 25.41 -0.90
CA GLY A 10 -2.93 26.78 -0.47
C GLY A 10 -3.73 27.61 -1.45
N ILE A 11 -3.99 28.87 -1.06
CA ILE A 11 -4.83 29.83 -1.79
C ILE A 11 -4.04 31.14 -1.97
N GLY A 12 -3.95 31.63 -3.20
CA GLY A 12 -3.32 32.93 -3.49
C GLY A 12 -1.84 32.99 -3.11
N ALA A 13 -1.43 34.02 -2.38
CA ALA A 13 -0.03 34.26 -2.00
C ALA A 13 0.51 33.29 -0.91
N GLY A 14 -0.35 32.45 -0.33
CA GLY A 14 0.02 31.44 0.66
C GLY A 14 0.22 30.03 0.07
N THR A 15 0.52 29.91 -1.20
CA THR A 15 0.74 28.63 -1.86
C THR A 15 2.05 27.98 -1.37
N ILE A 16 1.95 26.71 -0.95
CA ILE A 16 3.10 25.87 -0.59
C ILE A 16 3.28 24.88 -1.74
N THR A 17 4.49 24.86 -2.31
CA THR A 17 4.87 23.84 -3.30
C THR A 17 5.18 22.53 -2.59
N ILE A 18 4.53 21.45 -3.03
CA ILE A 18 4.77 20.09 -2.56
C ILE A 18 5.82 19.42 -3.44
N VAL A 19 5.63 19.48 -4.76
CA VAL A 19 6.55 18.92 -5.76
C VAL A 19 6.65 19.90 -6.95
N ASP A 20 7.86 20.08 -7.47
CA ASP A 20 8.17 20.90 -8.63
C ASP A 20 9.22 20.19 -9.51
N THR A 21 8.88 19.81 -10.72
CA THR A 21 9.80 19.09 -11.62
C THR A 21 11.05 19.89 -12.00
N ASN A 22 11.09 21.21 -11.73
CA ASN A 22 12.30 22.01 -11.92
C ASN A 22 13.32 21.88 -10.78
N THR A 23 12.90 21.48 -9.58
CA THR A 23 13.74 21.41 -8.37
C THR A 23 13.80 20.02 -7.76
N ASP A 24 12.78 19.21 -7.97
CA ASP A 24 12.65 17.86 -7.43
C ASP A 24 13.01 16.80 -8.49
N PRO A 25 13.32 15.57 -8.10
CA PRO A 25 13.83 14.54 -9.01
C PRO A 25 12.75 13.90 -9.88
N PHE A 26 11.85 14.69 -10.45
CA PHE A 26 10.78 14.23 -11.35
C PHE A 26 10.89 14.89 -12.73
N SER A 27 10.61 14.12 -13.76
CA SER A 27 10.49 14.62 -15.14
C SER A 27 9.05 14.86 -15.56
N SER A 28 8.07 14.24 -14.90
CA SER A 28 6.65 14.53 -15.05
C SER A 28 5.84 14.06 -13.82
N LEU A 29 4.63 14.64 -13.68
CA LEU A 29 3.66 14.32 -12.63
C LEU A 29 2.35 13.87 -13.28
N GLY A 30 1.60 13.00 -12.60
CA GLY A 30 0.27 12.58 -13.04
C GLY A 30 -0.80 13.64 -12.76
N ASP A 31 -1.85 13.64 -13.58
CA ASP A 31 -2.88 14.69 -13.61
C ASP A 31 -3.89 14.64 -12.46
N ALA A 32 -3.96 13.54 -11.69
CA ALA A 32 -4.98 13.33 -10.69
C ALA A 32 -4.40 12.98 -9.30
N PRO A 33 -3.74 13.92 -8.61
CA PRO A 33 -3.30 13.73 -7.24
C PRO A 33 -4.50 13.63 -6.28
N SER A 34 -4.31 13.00 -5.14
CA SER A 34 -5.28 12.88 -4.06
C SER A 34 -4.70 13.45 -2.77
N ILE A 35 -5.52 14.08 -1.94
CA ILE A 35 -5.10 14.68 -0.67
C ILE A 35 -6.03 14.19 0.45
N ASN A 36 -5.47 14.00 1.64
CA ASN A 36 -6.23 13.70 2.86
C ASN A 36 -6.33 14.90 3.80
N ASP A 37 -7.07 14.76 4.91
CA ASP A 37 -7.29 15.83 5.90
C ASP A 37 -6.01 16.20 6.69
N ALA A 38 -4.93 15.42 6.58
CA ALA A 38 -3.62 15.72 7.16
C ALA A 38 -2.67 16.42 6.17
N ASP A 39 -3.22 16.96 5.07
CA ASP A 39 -2.47 17.60 3.98
C ASP A 39 -1.43 16.69 3.29
N THR A 40 -1.52 15.36 3.47
CA THR A 40 -0.70 14.41 2.73
C THR A 40 -1.24 14.31 1.31
N VAL A 41 -0.39 14.56 0.32
CA VAL A 41 -0.73 14.40 -1.09
C VAL A 41 -0.15 13.09 -1.62
N ALA A 42 -0.98 12.25 -2.23
CA ALA A 42 -0.56 11.09 -3.01
C ALA A 42 -0.64 11.41 -4.50
N PHE A 43 0.40 11.10 -5.24
CA PHE A 43 0.50 11.38 -6.67
C PHE A 43 1.29 10.31 -7.42
N GLN A 44 1.05 10.21 -8.72
CA GLN A 44 1.89 9.46 -9.63
C GLN A 44 2.95 10.41 -10.21
N GLY A 45 4.18 9.92 -10.42
CA GLY A 45 5.24 10.70 -11.02
C GLY A 45 6.23 9.80 -11.77
N LEU A 46 6.95 10.40 -12.70
CA LEU A 46 8.12 9.81 -13.36
C LEU A 46 9.38 10.34 -12.67
N HIS A 47 9.90 9.57 -11.73
CA HIS A 47 11.11 9.90 -10.99
C HIS A 47 12.36 9.61 -11.84
N ASN A 48 13.36 10.48 -11.78
CA ASN A 48 14.53 10.42 -12.66
C ASN A 48 15.40 9.17 -12.49
N THR A 49 15.33 8.49 -11.33
CA THR A 49 16.11 7.28 -11.02
C THR A 49 15.27 6.06 -10.71
N LEU A 50 14.03 6.21 -10.21
CA LEU A 50 13.14 5.11 -9.80
C LEU A 50 12.11 4.75 -10.89
N GLY A 51 12.15 5.47 -12.04
CA GLY A 51 11.14 5.31 -13.07
C GLY A 51 9.77 5.83 -12.64
N GLN A 52 8.70 5.27 -13.18
CA GLN A 52 7.33 5.63 -12.81
C GLN A 52 7.00 5.09 -11.41
N GLY A 53 6.25 5.83 -10.61
CA GLY A 53 5.88 5.39 -9.27
C GLY A 53 4.70 6.14 -8.65
N ILE A 54 4.30 5.69 -7.48
CA ILE A 54 3.34 6.35 -6.58
C ILE A 54 4.10 6.87 -5.37
N PHE A 55 3.89 8.13 -5.09
CA PHE A 55 4.59 8.88 -4.05
C PHE A 55 3.60 9.57 -3.13
N THR A 56 4.03 9.89 -1.91
CA THR A 56 3.34 10.81 -1.01
C THR A 56 4.28 11.88 -0.49
N ASP A 57 3.75 13.05 -0.18
CA ASP A 57 4.48 14.14 0.44
C ASP A 57 3.61 14.85 1.49
N THR A 58 4.20 15.07 2.69
CA THR A 58 3.69 15.92 3.79
C THR A 58 4.76 16.91 4.24
N GLY A 59 5.70 17.29 3.38
CA GLY A 59 6.93 18.02 3.69
C GLY A 59 8.16 17.12 3.66
N GLY A 60 8.02 15.92 3.06
CA GLY A 60 9.10 14.96 2.81
C GLY A 60 8.61 13.82 1.92
N LEU A 61 9.23 13.68 0.75
CA LEU A 61 8.88 12.69 -0.26
C LEU A 61 9.02 11.26 0.28
N THR A 62 7.97 10.45 0.11
CA THR A 62 7.96 9.02 0.42
C THR A 62 7.54 8.22 -0.81
N THR A 63 8.31 7.21 -1.19
CA THR A 63 7.96 6.26 -2.25
C THR A 63 7.03 5.18 -1.68
N ILE A 64 5.85 5.02 -2.29
CA ILE A 64 4.91 3.94 -1.95
C ILE A 64 5.21 2.70 -2.80
N ALA A 65 5.41 2.89 -4.10
CA ALA A 65 5.82 1.84 -5.03
C ALA A 65 6.43 2.50 -6.28
N ASP A 66 7.36 1.80 -6.94
CA ASP A 66 8.02 2.27 -8.16
C ASP A 66 8.25 1.14 -9.16
N SER A 67 8.73 1.49 -10.37
CA SER A 67 8.97 0.55 -11.45
C SER A 67 10.37 -0.08 -11.46
N GLU A 68 11.18 0.12 -10.41
CA GLU A 68 12.39 -0.66 -10.16
C GLU A 68 12.09 -2.05 -9.56
N GLY A 69 10.85 -2.23 -9.04
CA GLY A 69 10.35 -3.45 -8.41
C GLY A 69 9.60 -4.37 -9.37
N ALA A 70 8.41 -4.82 -8.97
CA ALA A 70 7.59 -5.79 -9.68
C ALA A 70 6.53 -5.16 -10.61
N PHE A 71 6.53 -3.83 -10.74
CA PHE A 71 5.51 -3.08 -11.47
C PHE A 71 6.07 -2.48 -12.75
N SER A 72 5.33 -2.62 -13.86
CA SER A 72 5.69 -2.11 -15.19
C SER A 72 5.10 -0.73 -15.51
N PHE A 73 3.99 -0.37 -14.87
CA PHE A 73 3.37 0.94 -14.98
C PHE A 73 2.47 1.25 -13.79
N PHE A 74 2.13 2.52 -13.60
CA PHE A 74 1.20 3.01 -12.59
C PHE A 74 0.10 3.85 -13.22
N GLY A 75 -1.13 3.73 -12.69
CA GLY A 75 -2.23 4.61 -13.06
C GLY A 75 -2.04 6.01 -12.44
N GLU A 76 -2.49 7.02 -13.15
CA GLU A 76 -2.29 8.45 -12.79
C GLU A 76 -3.14 8.93 -11.60
N SER A 77 -4.04 8.08 -11.09
CA SER A 77 -5.05 8.46 -10.11
C SER A 77 -4.93 7.63 -8.82
N PRO A 78 -3.88 7.78 -7.99
CA PRO A 78 -3.85 7.18 -6.67
C PRO A 78 -4.94 7.80 -5.78
N SER A 79 -5.35 7.06 -4.76
CA SER A 79 -6.28 7.53 -3.72
C SER A 79 -5.63 7.39 -2.36
N ILE A 80 -5.71 8.42 -1.51
CA ILE A 80 -5.25 8.38 -0.13
C ILE A 80 -6.43 8.64 0.81
N ASN A 81 -6.47 7.94 1.96
CA ASN A 81 -7.45 8.17 2.99
C ASN A 81 -6.86 8.91 4.22
N ASN A 82 -7.71 9.24 5.19
CA ASN A 82 -7.29 9.96 6.41
C ASN A 82 -6.42 9.14 7.36
N ASN A 83 -6.33 7.83 7.16
CA ASN A 83 -5.39 6.97 7.88
C ASN A 83 -4.01 6.86 7.19
N GLY A 84 -3.81 7.57 6.08
CA GLY A 84 -2.57 7.54 5.30
C GLY A 84 -2.42 6.30 4.38
N LEU A 85 -3.46 5.44 4.29
CA LEU A 85 -3.44 4.34 3.35
C LEU A 85 -3.57 4.88 1.93
N VAL A 86 -2.69 4.42 1.04
CA VAL A 86 -2.72 4.75 -0.38
C VAL A 86 -3.18 3.52 -1.17
N ALA A 87 -4.12 3.71 -2.10
CA ALA A 87 -4.50 2.69 -3.07
C ALA A 87 -4.22 3.19 -4.48
N PHE A 88 -3.76 2.32 -5.36
CA PHE A 88 -3.42 2.67 -6.73
C PHE A 88 -3.59 1.48 -7.68
N ARG A 89 -3.74 1.78 -8.97
CA ARG A 89 -3.73 0.78 -10.03
C ARG A 89 -2.32 0.68 -10.62
N ALA A 90 -1.84 -0.56 -10.80
CA ALA A 90 -0.56 -0.81 -11.45
C ALA A 90 -0.62 -2.05 -12.36
N GLY A 91 0.26 -2.09 -13.36
CA GLY A 91 0.58 -3.29 -14.13
C GLY A 91 1.74 -4.04 -13.51
N LEU A 92 1.77 -5.35 -13.67
CA LEU A 92 2.85 -6.22 -13.21
C LEU A 92 3.80 -6.55 -14.37
N ASP A 93 5.08 -6.69 -14.08
CA ASP A 93 6.11 -7.13 -15.05
C ASP A 93 5.82 -8.52 -15.63
N VAL A 94 5.23 -9.40 -14.82
CA VAL A 94 4.78 -10.73 -15.25
C VAL A 94 3.49 -10.71 -16.07
N GLY A 95 2.95 -9.51 -16.34
CA GLY A 95 1.71 -9.29 -17.07
C GLY A 95 0.48 -9.20 -16.17
N GLY A 96 -0.58 -8.57 -16.72
CA GLY A 96 -1.79 -8.24 -15.98
C GLY A 96 -1.70 -6.90 -15.26
N GLN A 97 -2.79 -6.52 -14.60
CA GLN A 97 -2.90 -5.30 -13.83
C GLN A 97 -3.78 -5.53 -12.59
N GLY A 98 -3.57 -4.73 -11.56
CA GLY A 98 -4.34 -4.84 -10.31
C GLY A 98 -4.49 -3.53 -9.57
N ILE A 99 -5.15 -3.60 -8.43
CA ILE A 99 -5.19 -2.57 -7.40
C ILE A 99 -4.34 -3.04 -6.24
N PHE A 100 -3.48 -2.14 -5.76
CA PHE A 100 -2.49 -2.40 -4.71
C PHE A 100 -2.53 -1.31 -3.66
N THR A 101 -1.97 -1.59 -2.49
CA THR A 101 -1.86 -0.63 -1.37
C THR A 101 -0.41 -0.42 -0.90
N GLY A 102 0.55 -1.01 -1.57
CA GLY A 102 1.99 -0.90 -1.27
C GLY A 102 2.85 -1.56 -2.35
N SER A 103 4.13 -1.71 -2.08
CA SER A 103 5.13 -2.16 -3.05
C SER A 103 5.23 -3.68 -3.22
N ASP A 104 4.64 -4.47 -2.32
CA ASP A 104 4.65 -5.93 -2.44
C ASP A 104 3.49 -6.40 -3.33
N PRO A 105 3.75 -7.01 -4.51
CA PRO A 105 2.71 -7.40 -5.46
C PRO A 105 1.85 -8.58 -4.99
N ILE A 106 2.16 -9.17 -3.83
CA ILE A 106 1.42 -10.29 -3.21
C ILE A 106 0.76 -9.84 -1.91
N ALA A 107 1.54 -9.28 -0.97
CA ALA A 107 1.03 -8.89 0.34
C ALA A 107 0.11 -7.66 0.29
N ASP A 108 0.38 -6.72 -0.63
CA ASP A 108 -0.38 -5.48 -0.80
C ASP A 108 -1.41 -5.55 -1.94
N LEU A 109 -1.63 -6.74 -2.51
CA LEU A 109 -2.61 -6.96 -3.57
C LEU A 109 -4.03 -6.90 -3.02
N VAL A 110 -4.88 -6.10 -3.65
CA VAL A 110 -6.32 -6.06 -3.38
C VAL A 110 -7.08 -6.98 -4.35
N ILE A 111 -6.86 -6.82 -5.65
CA ILE A 111 -7.43 -7.63 -6.72
C ILE A 111 -6.64 -7.39 -8.02
N LYS A 112 -6.55 -8.40 -8.89
CA LYS A 112 -5.89 -8.27 -10.20
C LYS A 112 -6.63 -9.01 -11.31
N THR A 113 -6.32 -8.70 -12.54
CA THR A 113 -6.80 -9.47 -13.71
C THR A 113 -6.37 -10.93 -13.60
N GLY A 114 -7.28 -11.84 -13.96
CA GLY A 114 -7.14 -13.28 -13.76
C GLY A 114 -7.83 -13.80 -12.50
N ASP A 115 -8.15 -12.93 -11.53
CA ASP A 115 -8.86 -13.36 -10.32
C ASP A 115 -10.33 -13.68 -10.62
N ALA A 116 -10.89 -14.61 -9.85
CA ALA A 116 -12.30 -14.95 -9.91
C ALA A 116 -13.13 -13.85 -9.23
N LEU A 117 -14.17 -13.37 -9.91
CA LEU A 117 -15.10 -12.36 -9.38
C LEU A 117 -16.51 -12.66 -9.91
N PHE A 118 -17.51 -12.76 -9.01
CA PHE A 118 -18.92 -13.00 -9.34
C PHE A 118 -19.17 -14.21 -10.26
N GLY A 119 -18.38 -15.28 -10.12
CA GLY A 119 -18.52 -16.51 -10.90
C GLY A 119 -17.87 -16.49 -12.30
N SER A 120 -17.16 -15.39 -12.63
CA SER A 120 -16.40 -15.24 -13.88
C SER A 120 -14.96 -14.81 -13.58
N THR A 121 -14.16 -14.49 -14.60
CA THR A 121 -12.77 -14.06 -14.45
C THR A 121 -12.67 -12.57 -14.72
N LEU A 122 -11.95 -11.83 -13.86
CA LEU A 122 -11.66 -10.41 -14.04
C LEU A 122 -10.67 -10.23 -15.21
N VAL A 123 -11.08 -9.54 -16.26
CA VAL A 123 -10.25 -9.27 -17.45
C VAL A 123 -9.82 -7.83 -17.55
N GLY A 124 -10.42 -6.92 -16.77
CA GLY A 124 -10.04 -5.51 -16.73
C GLY A 124 -10.62 -4.82 -15.51
N LEU A 125 -9.97 -3.76 -15.07
CA LEU A 125 -10.43 -2.90 -13.97
C LEU A 125 -10.02 -1.44 -14.18
N ASN A 126 -10.83 -0.52 -13.61
CA ASN A 126 -10.49 0.89 -13.49
C ASN A 126 -10.65 1.34 -12.04
N PHE A 127 -9.72 2.16 -11.60
CA PHE A 127 -9.67 2.74 -10.27
C PHE A 127 -9.38 4.24 -10.36
N GLY A 128 -10.00 5.05 -9.52
CA GLY A 128 -9.84 6.51 -9.55
C GLY A 128 -9.52 7.08 -8.17
N HIS A 129 -9.10 8.33 -8.14
CA HIS A 129 -8.57 9.06 -6.98
C HIS A 129 -9.56 9.24 -5.79
N HIS A 130 -10.84 8.90 -5.95
CA HIS A 130 -11.83 8.87 -4.87
C HIS A 130 -12.30 7.44 -4.54
N GLY A 131 -11.57 6.44 -5.00
CA GLY A 131 -11.95 5.04 -4.85
C GLY A 131 -11.67 4.44 -3.47
N LEU A 132 -10.99 5.13 -2.55
CA LEU A 132 -10.63 4.64 -1.22
C LEU A 132 -11.30 5.49 -0.14
N ASN A 133 -11.92 4.85 0.86
CA ASN A 133 -12.46 5.52 2.04
C ASN A 133 -11.64 5.25 3.31
N ASP A 134 -12.01 5.93 4.42
CA ASP A 134 -11.30 5.81 5.70
C ASP A 134 -11.46 4.45 6.39
N SER A 135 -12.44 3.65 5.98
CA SER A 135 -12.60 2.27 6.44
C SER A 135 -11.77 1.27 5.63
N GLY A 136 -10.90 1.74 4.71
CA GLY A 136 -10.08 0.90 3.83
C GLY A 136 -10.90 0.16 2.76
N GLN A 137 -12.11 0.61 2.45
CA GLN A 137 -12.91 0.07 1.36
C GLN A 137 -12.49 0.74 0.06
N ILE A 138 -12.34 -0.06 -1.00
CA ILE A 138 -11.87 0.32 -2.32
C ILE A 138 -12.97 0.05 -3.32
N ALA A 139 -13.53 1.11 -3.92
CA ALA A 139 -14.51 1.03 -4.99
C ALA A 139 -13.80 1.07 -6.35
N PHE A 140 -14.12 0.13 -7.23
CA PHE A 140 -13.53 0.06 -8.56
C PHE A 140 -14.52 -0.45 -9.60
N ARG A 141 -14.30 -0.11 -10.86
CA ARG A 141 -15.04 -0.68 -11.99
C ARG A 141 -14.36 -1.96 -12.45
N TYR A 142 -15.16 -3.01 -12.68
CA TYR A 142 -14.68 -4.30 -13.16
C TYR A 142 -15.26 -4.64 -14.55
N PHE A 143 -14.52 -5.48 -15.29
CA PHE A 143 -14.92 -6.09 -16.55
C PHE A 143 -14.59 -7.58 -16.47
N LEU A 144 -15.58 -8.44 -16.74
CA LEU A 144 -15.45 -9.90 -16.66
C LEU A 144 -15.37 -10.55 -18.04
N ALA A 145 -14.84 -11.77 -18.07
CA ALA A 145 -14.69 -12.56 -19.31
C ALA A 145 -16.03 -12.91 -19.98
N ASP A 146 -17.12 -12.97 -19.21
CA ASP A 146 -18.49 -13.19 -19.73
C ASP A 146 -19.16 -11.90 -20.25
N SER A 147 -18.41 -10.83 -20.43
CA SER A 147 -18.86 -9.48 -20.82
C SER A 147 -19.66 -8.72 -19.75
N THR A 148 -19.83 -9.27 -18.56
CA THR A 148 -20.42 -8.55 -17.42
C THR A 148 -19.46 -7.47 -16.94
N HIS A 149 -19.98 -6.31 -16.59
CA HIS A 149 -19.20 -5.22 -16.00
C HIS A 149 -20.04 -4.44 -14.99
N GLY A 150 -19.38 -3.75 -14.07
CA GLY A 150 -20.05 -2.99 -13.01
C GLY A 150 -19.08 -2.35 -12.05
N ILE A 151 -19.57 -2.03 -10.85
CA ILE A 151 -18.77 -1.50 -9.75
C ILE A 151 -18.76 -2.52 -8.63
N ALA A 152 -17.59 -2.78 -8.07
CA ALA A 152 -17.40 -3.62 -6.89
C ALA A 152 -16.71 -2.83 -5.78
N ILE A 153 -16.85 -3.33 -4.54
CA ILE A 153 -16.12 -2.84 -3.38
C ILE A 153 -15.28 -4.00 -2.85
N ALA A 154 -13.97 -3.78 -2.75
CA ALA A 154 -13.03 -4.61 -2.03
C ALA A 154 -12.62 -3.95 -0.72
N ARG A 155 -11.93 -4.69 0.16
CA ARG A 155 -11.22 -4.13 1.31
C ARG A 155 -9.74 -4.41 1.13
N ALA A 156 -8.91 -3.39 1.37
CA ALA A 156 -7.49 -3.61 1.55
C ALA A 156 -7.28 -4.65 2.65
N VAL A 157 -6.52 -5.69 2.36
CA VAL A 157 -6.07 -6.63 3.40
C VAL A 157 -5.00 -5.86 4.17
N GLN A 158 -5.39 -5.23 5.28
CA GLN A 158 -4.38 -4.78 6.24
C GLN A 158 -3.73 -6.06 6.77
N SER A 159 -2.44 -6.23 6.55
CA SER A 159 -1.67 -7.21 7.29
C SER A 159 -1.79 -6.82 8.77
N VAL A 160 -2.68 -7.50 9.49
CA VAL A 160 -2.71 -7.39 10.96
C VAL A 160 -1.35 -7.91 11.40
N PRO A 161 -0.49 -7.10 12.06
CA PRO A 161 0.73 -7.61 12.63
C PRO A 161 0.32 -8.80 13.50
N GLU A 162 0.90 -9.98 13.25
CA GLU A 162 0.59 -11.16 14.06
C GLU A 162 0.71 -10.75 15.54
N PRO A 163 -0.33 -10.98 16.38
CA PRO A 163 -0.25 -10.58 17.77
C PRO A 163 1.03 -11.21 18.33
N THR A 164 1.83 -10.44 19.05
CA THR A 164 3.03 -10.89 19.78
C THR A 164 2.75 -12.07 20.75
N THR A 165 1.56 -12.58 20.75
CA THR A 165 1.06 -13.77 21.44
C THR A 165 1.92 -15.02 21.15
N ILE A 166 2.47 -15.18 19.94
CA ILE A 166 3.36 -16.31 19.61
C ILE A 166 4.67 -16.18 20.38
N VAL A 167 5.22 -14.96 20.49
CA VAL A 167 6.45 -14.71 21.27
C VAL A 167 6.17 -14.90 22.76
N LEU A 168 5.00 -14.49 23.25
CA LEU A 168 4.60 -14.64 24.66
C LEU A 168 4.38 -16.12 25.01
N LEU A 169 3.79 -16.91 24.10
CA LEU A 169 3.60 -18.36 24.29
C LEU A 169 4.95 -19.10 24.30
N GLY A 170 5.89 -18.72 23.46
CA GLY A 170 7.26 -19.26 23.43
C GLY A 170 8.02 -18.99 24.73
N ILE A 171 7.95 -17.77 25.27
CA ILE A 171 8.59 -17.40 26.54
C ILE A 171 7.91 -18.10 27.72
N GLY A 172 6.58 -18.23 27.71
CA GLY A 172 5.83 -18.95 28.74
C GLY A 172 6.18 -20.44 28.83
N LEU A 173 6.35 -21.12 27.70
CA LEU A 173 6.74 -22.53 27.64
C LEU A 173 8.17 -22.78 28.11
N VAL A 174 9.12 -21.89 27.80
CA VAL A 174 10.50 -21.97 28.28
C VAL A 174 10.56 -21.73 29.81
N GLY A 175 9.74 -20.79 30.32
CA GLY A 175 9.61 -20.53 31.76
C GLY A 175 9.05 -21.72 32.56
N LEU A 176 8.03 -22.40 32.06
CA LEU A 176 7.43 -23.59 32.68
C LEU A 176 8.39 -24.79 32.66
N ALA A 177 9.12 -25.03 31.55
CA ALA A 177 10.12 -26.10 31.47
C ALA A 177 11.28 -25.88 32.47
N GLY A 178 11.73 -24.61 32.61
CA GLY A 178 12.77 -24.23 33.58
C GLY A 178 12.36 -24.41 35.03
N ALA A 179 11.08 -24.16 35.38
CA ALA A 179 10.56 -24.35 36.73
C ALA A 179 10.47 -25.81 37.11
N GLU A 180 10.12 -26.70 36.17
CA GLU A 180 10.00 -28.15 36.44
C GLU A 180 11.37 -28.83 36.62
N VAL A 181 12.40 -28.40 35.85
CA VAL A 181 13.79 -28.85 36.02
C VAL A 181 14.34 -28.43 37.40
N ARG A 182 14.02 -27.23 37.90
CA ARG A 182 14.43 -26.79 39.24
C ARG A 182 13.76 -27.58 40.36
N ARG A 183 12.47 -27.97 40.22
CA ARG A 183 11.74 -28.82 41.21
C ARG A 183 12.34 -30.22 41.28
N ARG A 184 12.71 -30.83 40.17
CA ARG A 184 13.32 -32.18 40.13
C ARG A 184 14.71 -32.21 40.77
N ARG A 185 15.51 -31.17 40.62
CA ARG A 185 16.84 -31.05 41.29
C ARG A 185 16.72 -30.91 42.80
N LYS A 186 15.74 -30.15 43.30
CA LYS A 186 15.51 -29.98 44.75
C LYS A 186 15.04 -31.25 45.45
N LYS A 187 14.24 -32.10 44.76
CA LYS A 187 13.78 -33.39 45.28
C LYS A 187 14.92 -34.42 45.39
N ARG A 188 15.89 -34.43 44.47
CA ARG A 188 17.06 -35.32 44.49
C ARG A 188 18.07 -34.99 45.61
N THR A 189 18.07 -33.79 46.15
CA THR A 189 18.98 -33.39 47.24
C THR A 189 18.44 -33.75 48.60
N ILE A 190 17.11 -33.94 48.77
CA ILE A 190 16.45 -34.29 50.02
C ILE A 190 16.50 -35.82 50.25
N ASP A 191 16.53 -36.64 49.18
CA ASP A 191 16.59 -38.11 49.29
C ASP A 191 18.03 -38.66 49.57
N LYS A 192 19.03 -37.80 49.76
CA LYS A 192 20.43 -38.20 50.04
C LYS A 192 20.96 -37.73 51.40
N SER A 193 20.08 -37.30 52.35
CA SER A 193 20.47 -36.97 53.73
C SER A 193 19.84 -37.91 54.73
#